data_cd2f87cd3615210d7a753136503d3cb5
#
_entry.id   cd2f87cd3615210d7a753136503d3cb5
#
_cell.length_a   1.000
_cell.length_b   1.000
_cell.length_c   1.000
_cell.angle_alpha   90.00
_cell.angle_beta   90.00
_cell.angle_gamma   90.00
#
_symmetry.space_group_name_H-M   'P 1'
#
loop_
_entity.id
_entity.type
_entity.pdbx_description
1 polymer ?
#
loop_
_entity_poly.entity_id
_entity_poly.type
_entity_poly.pdbx_seq_one_letter_code
_entity_poly.pdbx_strand_id
1 'polypeptide(L)'
;MRGLLLLLLLFPATALAEYDTDLMCLAQNIYHEARSQALAEKIAISHVVLNRAKHKNYPDTVCGVIYQAKRVEDRIIRNKCQFSWYCDGKLDDATNRKAWTESINAAAVASI
;
A
#
# COMPACT_ATOMS: atom_id res chain seq x y z
N MET A 1 40.44 7.04 10.82
CA MET A 1 39.76 5.75 10.97
C MET A 1 38.48 5.79 11.78
N ARG A 2 38.45 6.63 12.79
CA ARG A 2 37.27 6.71 13.66
C ARG A 2 36.08 7.43 13.03
N GLY A 3 36.29 8.28 12.02
CA GLY A 3 35.24 9.01 11.35
C GLY A 3 34.37 8.18 10.41
N LEU A 4 34.80 6.98 10.05
CA LEU A 4 34.07 6.10 9.12
C LEU A 4 32.76 5.58 9.70
N LEU A 5 32.67 5.45 11.03
CA LEU A 5 31.48 4.94 11.69
C LEU A 5 30.30 5.90 11.63
N LEU A 6 30.56 7.19 11.46
CA LEU A 6 29.52 8.21 11.42
C LEU A 6 28.74 8.21 10.10
N LEU A 7 29.32 7.65 9.04
CA LEU A 7 28.66 7.59 7.73
C LEU A 7 27.54 6.58 7.67
N LEU A 8 27.50 5.65 8.61
CA LEU A 8 26.47 4.60 8.64
C LEU A 8 25.14 5.06 9.23
N LEU A 9 25.08 6.28 9.74
CA LEU A 9 23.90 6.82 10.41
C LEU A 9 23.04 7.71 9.51
N LEU A 10 23.23 7.65 8.19
CA LEU A 10 22.59 8.56 7.25
C LEU A 10 21.12 8.26 7.02
N PHE A 11 20.66 7.03 7.28
CA PHE A 11 19.26 6.65 7.03
C PHE A 11 18.56 6.33 8.35
N PRO A 12 17.53 7.11 8.71
CA PRO A 12 16.75 6.77 9.90
C PRO A 12 15.93 5.49 9.67
N ALA A 13 15.89 4.63 10.68
CA ALA A 13 15.15 3.37 10.62
C ALA A 13 13.66 3.59 10.34
N THR A 14 13.10 4.72 10.76
CA THR A 14 11.70 5.08 10.54
C THR A 14 11.35 5.24 9.06
N ALA A 15 12.26 5.81 8.24
CA ALA A 15 12.02 6.00 6.80
C ALA A 15 11.93 4.66 6.07
N LEU A 16 12.76 3.68 6.45
CA LEU A 16 12.73 2.33 5.87
C LEU A 16 11.46 1.59 6.29
N ALA A 17 11.03 1.73 7.54
CA ALA A 17 9.80 1.10 8.02
C ALA A 17 8.57 1.64 7.30
N GLU A 18 8.49 2.96 7.05
CA GLU A 18 7.41 3.57 6.27
C GLU A 18 7.39 3.06 4.83
N TYR A 19 8.54 2.96 4.20
CA TYR A 19 8.65 2.46 2.83
C TYR A 19 8.13 1.03 2.72
N ASP A 20 8.55 0.14 3.63
CA ASP A 20 8.09 -1.24 3.65
C ASP A 20 6.58 -1.33 3.89
N THR A 21 6.06 -0.53 4.80
CA THR A 21 4.63 -0.51 5.12
C THR A 21 3.83 -0.04 3.92
N ASP A 22 4.23 1.05 3.27
CA ASP A 22 3.58 1.58 2.08
C ASP A 22 3.61 0.57 0.94
N LEU A 23 4.75 -0.07 0.73
CA LEU A 23 4.89 -1.09 -0.31
C LEU A 23 3.94 -2.27 -0.09
N MET A 24 3.82 -2.75 1.14
CA MET A 24 2.92 -3.84 1.47
C MET A 24 1.45 -3.44 1.31
N CYS A 25 1.09 -2.24 1.69
CA CYS A 25 -0.26 -1.73 1.47
C CYS A 25 -0.59 -1.63 -0.02
N LEU A 26 0.32 -1.09 -0.83
CA LEU A 26 0.14 -1.05 -2.28
C LEU A 26 -0.02 -2.46 -2.87
N ALA A 27 0.84 -3.37 -2.48
CA ALA A 27 0.81 -4.75 -2.97
C ALA A 27 -0.52 -5.43 -2.61
N GLN A 28 -1.00 -5.23 -1.41
CA GLN A 28 -2.27 -5.79 -0.96
C GLN A 28 -3.44 -5.24 -1.80
N ASN A 29 -3.44 -3.96 -2.08
CA ASN A 29 -4.48 -3.36 -2.91
C ASN A 29 -4.43 -3.87 -4.35
N ILE A 30 -3.23 -3.99 -4.93
CA ILE A 30 -3.05 -4.58 -6.27
C ILE A 30 -3.57 -6.01 -6.29
N TYR A 31 -3.23 -6.80 -5.27
CA TYR A 31 -3.65 -8.18 -5.18
C TYR A 31 -5.18 -8.32 -5.24
N HIS A 32 -5.91 -7.50 -4.50
CA HIS A 32 -7.35 -7.59 -4.44
C HIS A 32 -8.06 -6.91 -5.61
N GLU A 33 -7.52 -5.80 -6.12
CA GLU A 33 -8.17 -5.02 -7.18
C GLU A 33 -7.79 -5.46 -8.59
N ALA A 34 -6.57 -5.99 -8.79
CA ALA A 34 -6.02 -6.18 -10.13
C ALA A 34 -5.25 -7.50 -10.30
N ARG A 35 -5.55 -8.52 -9.50
CA ARG A 35 -4.78 -9.78 -9.50
C ARG A 35 -4.58 -10.37 -10.89
N SER A 36 -5.63 -10.45 -11.68
CA SER A 36 -5.61 -11.08 -13.02
C SER A 36 -5.36 -10.08 -14.16
N GLN A 37 -5.06 -8.83 -13.84
CA GLN A 37 -4.80 -7.80 -14.83
C GLN A 37 -3.34 -7.81 -15.27
N ALA A 38 -3.06 -7.13 -16.39
CA ALA A 38 -1.70 -6.93 -16.87
C ALA A 38 -0.91 -5.99 -15.94
N LEU A 39 0.42 -6.00 -16.06
CA LEU A 39 1.29 -5.15 -15.24
C LEU A 39 0.93 -3.67 -15.34
N ALA A 40 0.57 -3.20 -16.53
CA ALA A 40 0.20 -1.80 -16.75
C ALA A 40 -0.98 -1.37 -15.87
N GLU A 41 -2.00 -2.20 -15.73
CA GLU A 41 -3.16 -1.92 -14.89
C GLU A 41 -2.79 -1.95 -13.41
N LYS A 42 -1.92 -2.86 -13.01
CA LYS A 42 -1.44 -2.91 -11.63
C LYS A 42 -0.67 -1.65 -11.25
N ILE A 43 0.15 -1.15 -12.17
CA ILE A 43 0.89 0.11 -11.98
C ILE A 43 -0.09 1.30 -11.95
N ALA A 44 -1.07 1.32 -12.83
CA ALA A 44 -2.06 2.41 -12.88
C ALA A 44 -2.86 2.51 -11.57
N ILE A 45 -3.30 1.39 -11.02
CA ILE A 45 -3.99 1.36 -9.72
C ILE A 45 -3.09 1.89 -8.60
N SER A 46 -1.81 1.52 -8.63
CA SER A 46 -0.84 2.04 -7.66
C SER A 46 -0.68 3.55 -7.77
N HIS A 47 -0.61 4.09 -8.98
CA HIS A 47 -0.48 5.53 -9.19
C HIS A 47 -1.70 6.30 -8.68
N VAL A 48 -2.89 5.74 -8.79
CA VAL A 48 -4.10 6.35 -8.21
C VAL A 48 -3.93 6.52 -6.70
N VAL A 49 -3.47 5.48 -6.01
CA VAL A 49 -3.24 5.54 -4.56
C VAL A 49 -2.14 6.54 -4.22
N LEU A 50 -1.02 6.47 -4.93
CA LEU A 50 0.12 7.37 -4.68
C LEU A 50 -0.26 8.83 -4.90
N ASN A 51 -1.04 9.13 -5.94
CA ASN A 51 -1.51 10.48 -6.21
C ASN A 51 -2.48 10.97 -5.14
N ARG A 52 -3.37 10.12 -4.66
CA ARG A 52 -4.29 10.45 -3.58
C ARG A 52 -3.55 10.77 -2.29
N ALA A 53 -2.52 10.02 -1.96
CA ALA A 53 -1.72 10.26 -0.75
C ALA A 53 -1.01 11.63 -0.77
N LYS A 54 -0.83 12.21 -1.95
CA LYS A 54 -0.26 13.56 -2.11
C LYS A 54 -1.31 14.65 -2.16
N HIS A 55 -2.58 14.29 -2.24
CA HIS A 55 -3.67 15.25 -2.43
C HIS A 55 -4.28 15.62 -1.08
N LYS A 56 -4.53 16.92 -0.88
CA LYS A 56 -5.01 17.45 0.40
C LYS A 56 -6.36 16.89 0.87
N ASN A 57 -7.17 16.34 -0.04
CA ASN A 57 -8.51 15.81 0.28
C ASN A 57 -8.48 14.32 0.67
N TYR A 58 -7.31 13.71 0.73
CA TYR A 58 -7.15 12.29 1.08
C TYR A 58 -6.18 12.14 2.25
N PRO A 59 -6.18 10.97 2.90
CA PRO A 59 -5.14 10.68 3.88
C PRO A 59 -3.74 10.86 3.28
N ASP A 60 -2.79 11.27 4.09
CA ASP A 60 -1.43 11.61 3.63
C ASP A 60 -0.48 10.42 3.59
N THR A 61 -0.96 9.22 3.84
CA THR A 61 -0.18 8.00 3.73
C THR A 61 -0.82 7.04 2.73
N VAL A 62 0.01 6.18 2.12
CA VAL A 62 -0.46 5.15 1.20
C VAL A 62 -1.42 4.20 1.91
N CYS A 63 -1.05 3.70 3.06
CA CYS A 63 -1.93 2.80 3.84
C CYS A 63 -3.22 3.51 4.24
N GLY A 64 -3.14 4.78 4.61
CA GLY A 64 -4.31 5.57 4.95
C GLY A 64 -5.31 5.68 3.80
N VAL A 65 -4.81 5.90 2.59
CA VAL A 65 -5.66 5.94 1.38
C VAL A 65 -6.34 4.59 1.14
N ILE A 66 -5.56 3.51 1.24
CA ILE A 66 -6.07 2.15 0.95
C ILE A 66 -7.11 1.71 1.96
N TYR A 67 -6.89 2.01 3.24
CA TYR A 67 -7.80 1.62 4.31
C TYR A 67 -8.84 2.69 4.65
N GLN A 68 -9.04 3.66 3.77
CA GLN A 68 -10.05 4.69 3.97
C GLN A 68 -11.44 4.07 3.99
N ALA A 69 -12.18 4.35 5.06
CA ALA A 69 -13.47 3.72 5.32
C ALA A 69 -14.36 4.62 6.18
N LYS A 70 -15.65 4.44 6.05
CA LYS A 70 -16.59 5.03 7.02
C LYS A 70 -16.59 4.21 8.30
N ARG A 71 -16.54 4.89 9.44
CA ARG A 71 -16.51 4.27 10.75
C ARG A 71 -17.56 4.90 11.67
N VAL A 72 -18.10 4.08 12.56
CA VAL A 72 -18.93 4.52 13.67
C VAL A 72 -18.31 3.94 14.94
N GLU A 73 -17.88 4.80 15.86
CA GLU A 73 -17.23 4.39 17.12
C GLU A 73 -16.04 3.46 16.87
N ASP A 74 -15.16 3.83 15.92
CA ASP A 74 -13.99 3.09 15.48
C ASP A 74 -14.28 1.75 14.78
N ARG A 75 -15.55 1.42 14.57
CA ARG A 75 -15.92 0.23 13.79
C ARG A 75 -16.12 0.59 12.34
N ILE A 76 -15.52 -0.21 11.45
CA ILE A 76 -15.68 -0.05 10.00
C ILE A 76 -17.08 -0.49 9.61
N ILE A 77 -17.78 0.36 8.86
CA ILE A 77 -19.09 0.02 8.30
C ILE A 77 -18.90 -0.86 7.08
N ARG A 78 -19.54 -2.03 7.09
CA ARG A 78 -19.45 -2.99 5.99
C ARG A 78 -19.86 -2.34 4.67
N ASN A 79 -19.08 -2.59 3.61
CA ASN A 79 -19.31 -2.11 2.25
C ASN A 79 -19.21 -0.59 2.08
N LYS A 80 -18.60 0.12 3.03
CA LYS A 80 -18.41 1.57 2.99
C LYS A 80 -16.93 1.95 3.00
N CYS A 81 -16.10 1.21 2.26
CA CYS A 81 -14.68 1.46 2.12
C CYS A 81 -14.36 2.02 0.75
N GLN A 82 -13.27 2.79 0.65
CA GLN A 82 -12.77 3.31 -0.62
C GLN A 82 -12.44 2.17 -1.58
N PHE A 83 -11.77 1.13 -1.07
CA PHE A 83 -11.55 -0.12 -1.80
C PHE A 83 -12.41 -1.20 -1.15
N SER A 84 -13.32 -1.77 -1.94
CA SER A 84 -14.37 -2.65 -1.43
C SER A 84 -13.87 -3.90 -0.73
N TRP A 85 -12.72 -4.44 -1.16
CA TRP A 85 -12.18 -5.66 -0.56
C TRP A 85 -11.89 -5.52 0.93
N TYR A 86 -11.58 -4.30 1.37
CA TYR A 86 -11.21 -4.06 2.77
C TYR A 86 -12.35 -4.31 3.75
N CYS A 87 -13.60 -4.09 3.34
CA CYS A 87 -14.74 -4.23 4.24
C CYS A 87 -15.92 -4.97 3.61
N ASP A 88 -15.66 -5.93 2.74
CA ASP A 88 -16.68 -6.76 2.11
C ASP A 88 -17.10 -7.96 2.97
N GLY A 89 -16.50 -8.14 4.14
CA GLY A 89 -16.79 -9.25 5.04
C GLY A 89 -16.04 -10.54 4.71
N LYS A 90 -15.16 -10.52 3.72
CA LYS A 90 -14.31 -11.66 3.33
C LYS A 90 -12.92 -11.50 3.93
N LEU A 91 -12.16 -12.61 3.98
CA LEU A 91 -10.78 -12.58 4.43
C LEU A 91 -9.92 -11.79 3.44
N ASP A 92 -9.00 -10.99 3.97
CA ASP A 92 -8.12 -10.14 3.19
C ASP A 92 -6.74 -10.77 2.94
N ASP A 93 -6.55 -12.04 3.30
CA ASP A 93 -5.27 -12.72 3.16
C ASP A 93 -4.92 -12.95 1.70
N ALA A 94 -3.69 -12.62 1.33
CA ALA A 94 -3.17 -12.86 -0.01
C ALA A 94 -2.61 -14.30 -0.07
N THR A 95 -3.48 -15.26 -0.34
CA THR A 95 -3.15 -16.69 -0.27
C THR A 95 -2.50 -17.24 -1.53
N ASN A 96 -2.64 -16.59 -2.68
CA ASN A 96 -2.01 -17.01 -3.93
C ASN A 96 -0.60 -16.44 -4.00
N ARG A 97 0.40 -17.29 -3.82
CA ARG A 97 1.80 -16.87 -3.74
C ARG A 97 2.29 -16.18 -5.02
N LYS A 98 1.97 -16.72 -6.18
CA LYS A 98 2.38 -16.13 -7.46
C LYS A 98 1.78 -14.73 -7.63
N ALA A 99 0.48 -14.60 -7.42
CA ALA A 99 -0.21 -13.32 -7.54
C ALA A 99 0.30 -12.31 -6.51
N TRP A 100 0.65 -12.76 -5.31
CA TRP A 100 1.22 -11.90 -4.28
C TRP A 100 2.60 -11.38 -4.69
N THR A 101 3.47 -12.25 -5.20
CA THR A 101 4.80 -11.85 -5.70
C THR A 101 4.66 -10.84 -6.84
N GLU A 102 3.77 -11.07 -7.78
CA GLU A 102 3.51 -10.14 -8.88
C GLU A 102 3.01 -8.78 -8.35
N SER A 103 2.18 -8.80 -7.31
CA SER A 103 1.65 -7.58 -6.69
C SER A 103 2.76 -6.78 -6.01
N ILE A 104 3.65 -7.44 -5.28
CA ILE A 104 4.81 -6.78 -4.66
C ILE A 104 5.70 -6.17 -5.73
N ASN A 105 6.00 -6.90 -6.80
CA ASN A 105 6.84 -6.40 -7.89
C ASN A 105 6.21 -5.18 -8.58
N ALA A 106 4.92 -5.22 -8.85
CA ALA A 106 4.20 -4.10 -9.45
C ALA A 106 4.20 -2.86 -8.53
N ALA A 107 3.98 -3.06 -7.23
CA ALA A 107 4.03 -1.99 -6.25
C ALA A 107 5.42 -1.35 -6.20
N ALA A 108 6.48 -2.16 -6.22
CA ALA A 108 7.86 -1.66 -6.23
C ALA A 108 8.15 -0.82 -7.48
N VAL A 109 7.73 -1.29 -8.65
CA VAL A 109 7.90 -0.56 -9.92
C VAL A 109 7.16 0.77 -9.88
N ALA A 110 5.91 0.77 -9.42
CA ALA A 110 5.09 1.98 -9.34
C ALA A 110 5.66 3.02 -8.37
N SER A 111 6.43 2.59 -7.39
CA SER A 111 6.98 3.45 -6.33
C SER A 111 8.31 4.11 -6.69
N ILE A 112 8.86 3.82 -7.86
CA ILE A 112 10.13 4.41 -8.32
C ILE A 112 9.99 5.90 -8.62
#